data_9db86f4b29dc254cd24b3f3a673eb234
#
_entry.id   9db86f4b29dc254cd24b3f3a673eb234
#
_cell.length_a   1.000
_cell.length_b   1.000
_cell.length_c   1.000
_cell.angle_alpha   90.00
_cell.angle_beta   90.00
_cell.angle_gamma   90.00
#
_symmetry.space_group_name_H-M   'P 1'
#
loop_
_entity.id
_entity.type
_entity.pdbx_description
1 polymer ?
#
loop_
_entity_poly.entity_id
_entity_poly.type
_entity_poly.pdbx_seq_one_letter_code
_entity_poly.pdbx_strand_id
1 'polypeptide(L)'
;MSKQTVLFDHQTFEMQKFGGISRYFFELRQKLDCNVKLSLGVTTNHYLKSSGNCPALYLPERPYKWLKGPIKKYNLSVSQKEIRKGDYDIFHPTYYNPYFLDVLPQGNPYVITVHDMNHELFPQYFGNADKMTAWKKETVSNASRIIAISQRTKADLIRFFDVPEEKIDIIYHGIAQEMIPYNGLRLPEKYILYVGDRHGYKNFATFFEAFSRLAHKDKALHLICTGKAWKKAEIKLFEDSGLSDRIMHIRANDFELGQLYQQARLFVYPSLYEGFGIPILEAYINKCPVALSNASCFPEVAAEAGEYFQPENPDSIYQSIKRLCSDEERRLELINAGLSRVRLFTWEETAKKTLETYQKVINR
;
A
#
# COMPACT_ATOMS: atom_id res chain seq x y z
N MET A 1 -29.77 20.68 -1.30
CA MET A 1 -28.51 20.92 -2.04
C MET A 1 -28.16 19.65 -2.80
N SER A 2 -27.78 19.73 -4.08
CA SER A 2 -27.28 18.55 -4.83
C SER A 2 -26.01 18.03 -4.18
N LYS A 3 -25.86 16.69 -4.06
CA LYS A 3 -24.62 16.08 -3.57
C LYS A 3 -23.46 16.48 -4.50
N GLN A 4 -22.32 16.85 -3.91
CA GLN A 4 -21.08 17.12 -4.65
C GLN A 4 -20.71 15.95 -5.55
N THR A 5 -20.17 16.23 -6.72
CA THR A 5 -19.71 15.21 -7.68
C THR A 5 -18.20 15.23 -7.78
N VAL A 6 -17.58 14.09 -7.54
CA VAL A 6 -16.13 13.85 -7.69
C VAL A 6 -15.90 12.94 -8.88
N LEU A 7 -14.94 13.30 -9.73
CA LEU A 7 -14.53 12.49 -10.87
C LEU A 7 -13.20 11.80 -10.57
N PHE A 8 -13.18 10.46 -10.57
CA PHE A 8 -11.95 9.64 -10.60
C PHE A 8 -11.65 9.21 -12.04
N ASP A 9 -10.37 9.08 -12.38
CA ASP A 9 -9.94 8.62 -13.69
C ASP A 9 -9.57 7.12 -13.72
N HIS A 10 -9.11 6.67 -14.90
CA HIS A 10 -8.83 5.27 -15.19
C HIS A 10 -7.51 4.74 -14.64
N GLN A 11 -6.54 5.61 -14.30
CA GLN A 11 -5.13 5.26 -14.20
C GLN A 11 -4.86 4.03 -13.32
N THR A 12 -5.24 4.08 -12.03
CA THR A 12 -4.93 2.99 -11.11
C THR A 12 -5.68 1.69 -11.43
N PHE A 13 -6.92 1.80 -11.91
CA PHE A 13 -7.76 0.63 -12.24
C PHE A 13 -7.38 -0.04 -13.56
N GLU A 14 -6.63 0.65 -14.40
CA GLU A 14 -5.99 0.06 -15.57
C GLU A 14 -4.64 -0.59 -15.23
N MET A 15 -3.86 0.04 -14.33
CA MET A 15 -2.51 -0.39 -13.98
C MET A 15 -2.50 -1.61 -13.06
N GLN A 16 -3.43 -1.70 -12.13
CA GLN A 16 -3.43 -2.70 -11.06
C GLN A 16 -4.64 -3.62 -11.15
N LYS A 17 -4.39 -4.92 -11.25
CA LYS A 17 -5.42 -5.95 -11.07
C LYS A 17 -5.82 -6.07 -9.61
N PHE A 18 -4.81 -6.10 -8.74
CA PHE A 18 -4.81 -6.00 -7.30
C PHE A 18 -3.71 -5.02 -6.90
N GLY A 19 -3.90 -4.27 -5.86
CA GLY A 19 -2.85 -3.38 -5.36
C GLY A 19 -3.38 -2.35 -4.38
N GLY A 20 -2.51 -1.85 -3.51
CA GLY A 20 -2.87 -0.92 -2.45
C GLY A 20 -3.54 0.36 -2.97
N ILE A 21 -3.04 0.92 -4.08
CA ILE A 21 -3.59 2.16 -4.65
C ILE A 21 -4.98 1.94 -5.24
N SER A 22 -5.18 0.86 -5.99
CA SER A 22 -6.51 0.56 -6.55
C SER A 22 -7.51 0.18 -5.46
N ARG A 23 -7.07 -0.46 -4.36
CA ARG A 23 -7.90 -0.71 -3.18
C ARG A 23 -8.28 0.61 -2.50
N TYR A 24 -7.33 1.53 -2.31
CA TYR A 24 -7.59 2.85 -1.74
C TYR A 24 -8.72 3.59 -2.48
N PHE A 25 -8.63 3.75 -3.79
CA PHE A 25 -9.65 4.45 -4.57
C PHE A 25 -10.97 3.66 -4.65
N PHE A 26 -10.91 2.34 -4.62
CA PHE A 26 -12.11 1.50 -4.55
C PHE A 26 -12.86 1.72 -3.24
N GLU A 27 -12.19 1.62 -2.10
CA GLU A 27 -12.79 1.81 -0.77
C GLU A 27 -13.26 3.25 -0.58
N LEU A 28 -12.47 4.22 -1.00
CA LEU A 28 -12.85 5.62 -0.96
C LEU A 28 -14.14 5.88 -1.75
N ARG A 29 -14.26 5.31 -2.96
CA ARG A 29 -15.47 5.40 -3.76
C ARG A 29 -16.72 4.84 -3.05
N GLN A 30 -16.55 3.78 -2.25
CA GLN A 30 -17.67 3.16 -1.52
C GLN A 30 -18.09 3.96 -0.28
N LYS A 31 -17.18 4.72 0.32
CA LYS A 31 -17.37 5.37 1.63
C LYS A 31 -17.56 6.88 1.55
N LEU A 32 -17.22 7.52 0.44
CA LEU A 32 -17.44 8.96 0.26
C LEU A 32 -18.94 9.28 0.24
N ASP A 33 -19.37 10.21 1.09
CA ASP A 33 -20.75 10.73 1.08
C ASP A 33 -20.96 11.81 0.02
N CYS A 34 -20.61 11.48 -1.23
CA CYS A 34 -20.80 12.31 -2.40
C CYS A 34 -21.07 11.44 -3.64
N ASN A 35 -21.38 12.07 -4.78
CA ASN A 35 -21.52 11.36 -6.04
C ASN A 35 -20.13 11.11 -6.64
N VAL A 36 -19.69 9.87 -6.74
CA VAL A 36 -18.39 9.53 -7.33
C VAL A 36 -18.56 8.93 -8.71
N LYS A 37 -18.19 9.70 -9.74
CA LYS A 37 -18.06 9.23 -11.12
C LYS A 37 -16.69 8.60 -11.34
N LEU A 38 -16.62 7.52 -12.12
CA LEU A 38 -15.36 6.89 -12.53
C LEU A 38 -15.30 6.86 -14.06
N SER A 39 -14.33 7.57 -14.63
CA SER A 39 -14.12 7.60 -16.08
C SER A 39 -13.19 6.46 -16.52
N LEU A 40 -13.77 5.29 -16.72
CA LEU A 40 -13.08 4.06 -17.06
C LEU A 40 -13.93 3.25 -18.05
N GLY A 41 -13.34 2.81 -19.16
CA GLY A 41 -14.05 2.01 -20.17
C GLY A 41 -13.87 0.50 -19.96
N VAL A 42 -12.62 0.06 -19.78
CA VAL A 42 -12.26 -1.36 -19.68
C VAL A 42 -11.27 -1.58 -18.55
N THR A 43 -11.46 -2.65 -17.77
CA THR A 43 -10.60 -2.96 -16.62
C THR A 43 -10.34 -4.46 -16.46
N THR A 44 -9.24 -4.80 -15.76
CA THR A 44 -8.95 -6.12 -15.21
C THR A 44 -8.96 -6.10 -13.68
N ASN A 45 -9.35 -4.97 -13.06
CA ASN A 45 -9.28 -4.79 -11.62
C ASN A 45 -10.34 -5.65 -10.90
N HIS A 46 -9.88 -6.44 -9.94
CA HIS A 46 -10.73 -7.40 -9.23
C HIS A 46 -11.63 -6.75 -8.18
N TYR A 47 -11.23 -5.64 -7.56
CA TYR A 47 -12.07 -4.94 -6.59
C TYR A 47 -13.33 -4.39 -7.28
N LEU A 48 -13.18 -3.77 -8.44
CA LEU A 48 -14.32 -3.31 -9.24
C LEU A 48 -15.21 -4.47 -9.70
N LYS A 49 -14.61 -5.60 -10.11
CA LYS A 49 -15.37 -6.79 -10.51
C LYS A 49 -16.21 -7.33 -9.37
N SER A 50 -15.63 -7.50 -8.19
CA SER A 50 -16.29 -8.14 -7.04
C SER A 50 -17.37 -7.28 -6.39
N SER A 51 -17.39 -5.97 -6.65
CA SER A 51 -18.42 -5.07 -6.11
C SER A 51 -19.83 -5.28 -6.67
N GLY A 52 -20.00 -6.10 -7.73
CA GLY A 52 -21.27 -6.28 -8.42
C GLY A 52 -21.76 -5.07 -9.22
N ASN A 53 -21.14 -3.92 -9.05
CA ASN A 53 -21.46 -2.65 -9.74
C ASN A 53 -20.21 -2.06 -10.38
N CYS A 54 -19.59 -2.82 -11.31
CA CYS A 54 -18.44 -2.36 -12.06
C CYS A 54 -18.89 -1.34 -13.13
N PRO A 55 -18.42 -0.09 -13.08
CA PRO A 55 -18.80 0.94 -14.05
C PRO A 55 -18.13 0.77 -15.43
N ALA A 56 -17.28 -0.24 -15.58
CA ALA A 56 -16.47 -0.51 -16.78
C ALA A 56 -16.62 -1.95 -17.24
N LEU A 57 -16.32 -2.22 -18.50
CA LEU A 57 -16.27 -3.58 -19.03
C LEU A 57 -15.09 -4.34 -18.39
N TYR A 58 -15.40 -5.39 -17.62
CA TYR A 58 -14.38 -6.29 -17.09
C TYR A 58 -13.90 -7.26 -18.17
N LEU A 59 -12.60 -7.28 -18.43
CA LEU A 59 -11.98 -8.27 -19.31
C LEU A 59 -11.08 -9.21 -18.52
N PRO A 60 -11.14 -10.54 -18.78
CA PRO A 60 -10.15 -11.48 -18.27
C PRO A 60 -8.74 -11.16 -18.79
N GLU A 61 -7.73 -11.67 -18.09
CA GLU A 61 -6.33 -11.33 -18.35
C GLU A 61 -5.85 -11.66 -19.78
N ARG A 62 -6.24 -12.84 -20.31
CA ARG A 62 -5.77 -13.28 -21.63
C ARG A 62 -6.21 -12.34 -22.76
N PRO A 63 -7.51 -12.05 -22.95
CA PRO A 63 -7.93 -11.11 -23.98
C PRO A 63 -7.41 -9.69 -23.71
N TYR A 64 -7.30 -9.26 -22.45
CA TYR A 64 -6.74 -7.95 -22.11
C TYR A 64 -5.28 -7.79 -22.59
N LYS A 65 -4.43 -8.81 -22.39
CA LYS A 65 -3.02 -8.76 -22.84
C LYS A 65 -2.88 -8.50 -24.33
N TRP A 66 -3.74 -9.07 -25.14
CA TRP A 66 -3.73 -8.91 -26.60
C TRP A 66 -4.22 -7.54 -27.04
N LEU A 67 -5.16 -6.97 -26.30
CA LEU A 67 -5.80 -5.68 -26.60
C LEU A 67 -5.23 -4.52 -25.76
N LYS A 68 -4.13 -4.72 -25.03
CA LYS A 68 -3.60 -3.75 -24.06
C LYS A 68 -3.38 -2.35 -24.65
N GLY A 69 -2.81 -2.26 -25.84
CA GLY A 69 -2.57 -0.96 -26.52
C GLY A 69 -3.87 -0.22 -26.86
N PRO A 70 -4.79 -0.84 -27.62
CA PRO A 70 -6.11 -0.28 -27.89
C PRO A 70 -6.90 0.09 -26.63
N ILE A 71 -6.91 -0.77 -25.60
CA ILE A 71 -7.62 -0.52 -24.33
C ILE A 71 -7.08 0.71 -23.64
N LYS A 72 -5.76 0.88 -23.56
CA LYS A 72 -5.14 2.09 -22.99
C LYS A 72 -5.57 3.36 -23.71
N LYS A 73 -5.56 3.36 -25.03
CA LYS A 73 -6.03 4.50 -25.83
C LYS A 73 -7.50 4.79 -25.60
N TYR A 74 -8.32 3.73 -25.50
CA TYR A 74 -9.75 3.85 -25.23
C TYR A 74 -10.02 4.43 -23.83
N ASN A 75 -9.41 3.88 -22.79
CA ASN A 75 -9.55 4.40 -21.42
C ASN A 75 -9.10 5.84 -21.29
N LEU A 76 -7.97 6.20 -21.91
CA LEU A 76 -7.50 7.58 -21.98
C LEU A 76 -8.53 8.49 -22.64
N SER A 77 -9.08 8.08 -23.79
CA SER A 77 -10.12 8.84 -24.50
C SER A 77 -11.39 9.03 -23.68
N VAL A 78 -11.84 7.97 -22.97
CA VAL A 78 -12.99 8.05 -22.05
C VAL A 78 -12.72 9.05 -20.95
N SER A 79 -11.56 9.00 -20.30
CA SER A 79 -11.22 9.94 -19.22
C SER A 79 -11.09 11.38 -19.74
N GLN A 80 -10.40 11.61 -20.85
CA GLN A 80 -10.29 12.93 -21.43
C GLN A 80 -11.65 13.53 -21.81
N LYS A 81 -12.56 12.70 -22.32
CA LYS A 81 -13.92 13.15 -22.66
C LYS A 81 -14.70 13.58 -21.42
N GLU A 82 -14.67 12.77 -20.34
CA GLU A 82 -15.39 13.11 -19.11
C GLU A 82 -14.77 14.32 -18.40
N ILE A 83 -13.44 14.45 -18.40
CA ILE A 83 -12.76 15.63 -17.84
C ILE A 83 -13.15 16.90 -18.60
N ARG A 84 -13.14 16.90 -19.96
CA ARG A 84 -13.53 18.07 -20.78
C ARG A 84 -14.97 18.51 -20.59
N LYS A 85 -15.90 17.59 -20.23
CA LYS A 85 -17.29 17.96 -19.97
C LYS A 85 -17.43 18.90 -18.77
N GLY A 86 -16.55 18.78 -17.77
CA GLY A 86 -16.60 19.61 -16.57
C GLY A 86 -17.77 19.33 -15.65
N ASP A 87 -18.54 18.26 -15.85
CA ASP A 87 -19.73 17.90 -15.05
C ASP A 87 -19.35 17.26 -13.71
N TYR A 88 -18.47 17.91 -12.95
CA TYR A 88 -17.99 17.51 -11.63
C TYR A 88 -17.50 18.75 -10.86
N ASP A 89 -17.55 18.68 -9.54
CA ASP A 89 -17.07 19.76 -8.67
C ASP A 89 -15.56 19.63 -8.38
N ILE A 90 -15.05 18.38 -8.33
CA ILE A 90 -13.62 18.05 -8.08
C ILE A 90 -13.19 16.95 -9.03
N PHE A 91 -12.02 17.12 -9.62
CA PHE A 91 -11.30 16.03 -10.26
C PHE A 91 -10.26 15.46 -9.27
N HIS A 92 -10.18 14.13 -9.13
CA HIS A 92 -9.17 13.46 -8.32
C HIS A 92 -8.51 12.38 -9.17
N PRO A 93 -7.39 12.69 -9.85
CA PRO A 93 -6.63 11.71 -10.62
C PRO A 93 -6.15 10.57 -9.72
N THR A 94 -6.30 9.34 -10.19
CA THR A 94 -6.00 8.16 -9.38
C THR A 94 -4.53 7.74 -9.43
N TYR A 95 -3.72 8.44 -10.24
CA TYR A 95 -2.26 8.29 -10.30
C TYR A 95 -1.59 9.53 -10.93
N TYR A 96 -0.28 9.47 -11.20
CA TYR A 96 0.55 10.65 -11.47
C TYR A 96 0.76 11.00 -12.96
N ASN A 97 0.18 10.26 -13.93
CA ASN A 97 0.31 10.67 -15.34
C ASN A 97 -0.44 11.99 -15.58
N PRO A 98 0.26 13.06 -16.01
CA PRO A 98 -0.30 14.40 -16.12
C PRO A 98 -1.21 14.63 -17.35
N TYR A 99 -1.55 13.60 -18.11
CA TYR A 99 -2.36 13.69 -19.35
C TYR A 99 -3.62 14.55 -19.23
N PHE A 100 -4.11 14.72 -18.04
CA PHE A 100 -5.35 15.46 -17.76
C PHE A 100 -5.13 16.97 -17.73
N LEU A 101 -3.91 17.45 -17.48
CA LEU A 101 -3.60 18.88 -17.40
C LEU A 101 -3.92 19.61 -18.72
N ASP A 102 -3.72 18.92 -19.87
CA ASP A 102 -4.03 19.47 -21.20
C ASP A 102 -5.53 19.55 -21.51
N VAL A 103 -6.37 18.90 -20.72
CA VAL A 103 -7.81 18.75 -21.00
C VAL A 103 -8.70 19.19 -19.85
N LEU A 104 -8.10 19.52 -18.71
CA LEU A 104 -8.81 20.05 -17.55
C LEU A 104 -9.37 21.43 -17.88
N PRO A 105 -10.69 21.68 -17.76
CA PRO A 105 -11.25 22.98 -18.02
C PRO A 105 -10.65 24.03 -17.08
N GLN A 106 -10.45 25.25 -17.62
CA GLN A 106 -9.91 26.35 -16.82
C GLN A 106 -10.80 26.64 -15.60
N GLY A 107 -10.20 26.70 -14.42
CA GLY A 107 -10.92 26.93 -13.18
C GLY A 107 -11.44 25.65 -12.48
N ASN A 108 -11.44 24.50 -13.14
CA ASN A 108 -11.83 23.26 -12.48
C ASN A 108 -10.69 22.78 -11.54
N PRO A 109 -10.96 22.66 -10.25
CA PRO A 109 -9.93 22.25 -9.30
C PRO A 109 -9.70 20.74 -9.34
N TYR A 110 -8.48 20.32 -8.93
CA TYR A 110 -8.21 18.92 -8.65
C TYR A 110 -7.42 18.72 -7.36
N VAL A 111 -7.65 17.57 -6.75
CA VAL A 111 -6.93 17.07 -5.58
C VAL A 111 -6.15 15.84 -5.98
N ILE A 112 -4.94 15.66 -5.49
CA ILE A 112 -4.14 14.47 -5.76
C ILE A 112 -3.72 13.78 -4.46
N THR A 113 -3.77 12.43 -4.42
CA THR A 113 -3.22 11.65 -3.31
C THR A 113 -1.81 11.15 -3.66
N VAL A 114 -0.84 11.41 -2.78
CA VAL A 114 0.53 10.91 -2.89
C VAL A 114 0.72 9.75 -1.93
N HIS A 115 1.01 8.57 -2.50
CA HIS A 115 1.10 7.30 -1.77
C HIS A 115 2.51 6.99 -1.25
N ASP A 116 3.54 7.49 -1.91
CA ASP A 116 4.95 7.31 -1.52
C ASP A 116 5.87 8.23 -2.32
N MET A 117 7.14 8.27 -1.90
CA MET A 117 8.22 8.93 -2.62
C MET A 117 9.35 7.93 -2.98
N ASN A 118 8.98 6.70 -3.32
CA ASN A 118 9.92 5.63 -3.61
C ASN A 118 10.83 5.93 -4.80
N HIS A 119 10.29 6.54 -5.86
CA HIS A 119 11.06 6.86 -7.08
C HIS A 119 12.09 7.94 -6.83
N GLU A 120 11.77 8.88 -5.94
CA GLU A 120 12.62 10.00 -5.55
C GLU A 120 13.73 9.56 -4.58
N LEU A 121 13.41 8.66 -3.64
CA LEU A 121 14.34 8.18 -2.62
C LEU A 121 15.25 7.06 -3.11
N PHE A 122 14.77 6.20 -4.00
CA PHE A 122 15.45 4.99 -4.43
C PHE A 122 15.44 4.83 -5.96
N PRO A 123 15.86 5.84 -6.73
CA PRO A 123 15.77 5.81 -8.20
C PRO A 123 16.48 4.61 -8.82
N GLN A 124 17.55 4.10 -8.19
CA GLN A 124 18.34 2.95 -8.65
C GLN A 124 17.53 1.65 -8.74
N TYR A 125 16.37 1.56 -8.08
CA TYR A 125 15.52 0.35 -8.13
C TYR A 125 14.38 0.44 -9.15
N PHE A 126 14.22 1.59 -9.83
CA PHE A 126 13.13 1.85 -10.76
C PHE A 126 13.65 2.32 -12.12
N GLY A 127 13.45 1.52 -13.15
CA GLY A 127 13.90 1.87 -14.52
C GLY A 127 13.20 3.09 -15.14
N ASN A 128 12.18 3.64 -14.50
CA ASN A 128 11.42 4.82 -14.94
C ASN A 128 11.36 5.90 -13.86
N ALA A 129 12.30 5.93 -12.92
CA ALA A 129 12.30 6.84 -11.79
C ALA A 129 12.19 8.31 -12.23
N ASP A 130 13.05 8.77 -13.14
CA ASP A 130 13.06 10.16 -13.60
C ASP A 130 11.71 10.57 -14.18
N LYS A 131 11.11 9.72 -15.01
CA LYS A 131 9.80 9.98 -15.60
C LYS A 131 8.71 10.06 -14.54
N MET A 132 8.70 9.13 -13.59
CA MET A 132 7.67 9.10 -12.53
C MET A 132 7.83 10.28 -11.59
N THR A 133 9.06 10.65 -11.24
CA THR A 133 9.36 11.84 -10.45
C THR A 133 8.91 13.11 -11.15
N ALA A 134 9.22 13.27 -12.46
CA ALA A 134 8.78 14.41 -13.25
C ALA A 134 7.25 14.51 -13.29
N TRP A 135 6.55 13.42 -13.58
CA TRP A 135 5.08 13.39 -13.61
C TRP A 135 4.45 13.70 -12.25
N LYS A 136 4.99 13.10 -11.17
CA LYS A 136 4.52 13.35 -9.81
C LYS A 136 4.73 14.82 -9.44
N LYS A 137 5.92 15.38 -9.73
CA LYS A 137 6.20 16.80 -9.48
C LYS A 137 5.23 17.71 -10.23
N GLU A 138 5.02 17.47 -11.51
CA GLU A 138 4.12 18.26 -12.36
C GLU A 138 2.67 18.23 -11.82
N THR A 139 2.16 17.03 -11.51
CA THR A 139 0.79 16.89 -10.99
C THR A 139 0.62 17.46 -9.59
N VAL A 140 1.63 17.35 -8.74
CA VAL A 140 1.61 17.88 -7.36
C VAL A 140 1.69 19.41 -7.36
N SER A 141 2.57 20.00 -8.17
CA SER A 141 2.76 21.46 -8.21
C SER A 141 1.50 22.20 -8.67
N ASN A 142 0.74 21.63 -9.60
CA ASN A 142 -0.48 22.22 -10.15
C ASN A 142 -1.77 21.89 -9.36
N ALA A 143 -1.70 21.01 -8.36
CA ALA A 143 -2.86 20.59 -7.59
C ALA A 143 -3.40 21.72 -6.71
N SER A 144 -4.72 21.81 -6.58
CA SER A 144 -5.40 22.73 -5.66
C SER A 144 -5.10 22.34 -4.20
N ARG A 145 -5.12 21.05 -3.91
CA ARG A 145 -4.67 20.46 -2.64
C ARG A 145 -4.08 19.06 -2.86
N ILE A 146 -3.29 18.63 -1.90
CA ILE A 146 -2.58 17.36 -1.93
C ILE A 146 -2.96 16.57 -0.68
N ILE A 147 -3.29 15.30 -0.84
CA ILE A 147 -3.45 14.36 0.26
C ILE A 147 -2.15 13.56 0.38
N ALA A 148 -1.46 13.71 1.49
CA ALA A 148 -0.34 12.84 1.89
C ALA A 148 -0.87 11.75 2.82
N ILE A 149 -0.47 10.49 2.56
CA ILE A 149 -1.00 9.37 3.35
C ILE A 149 -0.28 9.15 4.69
N SER A 150 0.74 9.95 4.99
CA SER A 150 1.48 9.96 6.26
C SER A 150 2.21 11.30 6.45
N GLN A 151 2.63 11.58 7.70
CA GLN A 151 3.52 12.69 8.00
C GLN A 151 4.85 12.57 7.23
N ARG A 152 5.34 11.32 7.09
CA ARG A 152 6.54 11.05 6.31
C ARG A 152 6.38 11.46 4.85
N THR A 153 5.29 11.07 4.21
CA THR A 153 5.00 11.46 2.81
C THR A 153 4.85 12.98 2.67
N LYS A 154 4.23 13.65 3.65
CA LYS A 154 4.16 15.13 3.69
C LYS A 154 5.55 15.75 3.77
N ALA A 155 6.39 15.29 4.69
CA ALA A 155 7.76 15.81 4.82
C ALA A 155 8.59 15.61 3.55
N ASP A 156 8.43 14.47 2.88
CA ASP A 156 9.12 14.18 1.63
C ASP A 156 8.60 15.04 0.46
N LEU A 157 7.29 15.31 0.38
CA LEU A 157 6.72 16.25 -0.61
C LEU A 157 7.30 17.66 -0.49
N ILE A 158 7.42 18.16 0.74
CA ILE A 158 8.04 19.45 1.01
C ILE A 158 9.53 19.42 0.60
N ARG A 159 10.24 18.38 1.00
CA ARG A 159 11.68 18.23 0.75
C ARG A 159 12.04 18.13 -0.73
N PHE A 160 11.31 17.30 -1.50
CA PHE A 160 11.68 16.98 -2.88
C PHE A 160 11.03 17.90 -3.92
N PHE A 161 9.85 18.43 -3.63
CA PHE A 161 9.06 19.19 -4.60
C PHE A 161 8.75 20.61 -4.14
N ASP A 162 9.25 21.04 -2.99
CA ASP A 162 9.06 22.37 -2.43
C ASP A 162 7.58 22.80 -2.35
N VAL A 163 6.73 21.83 -1.97
CA VAL A 163 5.29 22.05 -1.86
C VAL A 163 5.00 22.83 -0.58
N PRO A 164 4.20 23.94 -0.67
CA PRO A 164 3.76 24.67 0.51
C PRO A 164 2.99 23.77 1.48
N GLU A 165 3.36 23.81 2.76
CA GLU A 165 2.80 22.94 3.79
C GLU A 165 1.27 23.06 3.90
N GLU A 166 0.74 24.26 3.75
CA GLU A 166 -0.69 24.55 3.79
C GLU A 166 -1.49 23.93 2.66
N LYS A 167 -0.86 23.47 1.57
CA LYS A 167 -1.50 22.71 0.50
C LYS A 167 -1.69 21.23 0.81
N ILE A 168 -1.07 20.71 1.87
CA ILE A 168 -1.00 19.28 2.15
C ILE A 168 -1.89 18.92 3.33
N ASP A 169 -2.88 18.10 3.11
CA ASP A 169 -3.68 17.44 4.15
C ASP A 169 -3.14 16.02 4.39
N ILE A 170 -3.01 15.62 5.67
CA ILE A 170 -2.60 14.26 6.02
C ILE A 170 -3.84 13.43 6.26
N ILE A 171 -4.00 12.37 5.46
CA ILE A 171 -5.14 11.47 5.56
C ILE A 171 -4.64 10.02 5.49
N TYR A 172 -4.71 9.34 6.61
CA TYR A 172 -4.27 7.95 6.73
C TYR A 172 -5.19 7.01 5.94
N HIS A 173 -4.62 5.88 5.51
CA HIS A 173 -5.40 4.79 4.97
C HIS A 173 -6.31 4.17 6.01
N GLY A 174 -7.50 3.77 5.60
CA GLY A 174 -8.34 2.87 6.34
C GLY A 174 -7.98 1.41 6.09
N ILE A 175 -8.51 0.54 6.94
CA ILE A 175 -8.49 -0.91 6.75
C ILE A 175 -9.86 -1.50 7.13
N ALA A 176 -10.21 -2.64 6.52
CA ALA A 176 -11.38 -3.41 6.96
C ALA A 176 -11.15 -3.89 8.40
N GLN A 177 -12.14 -3.66 9.26
CA GLN A 177 -12.03 -3.95 10.71
C GLN A 177 -12.38 -5.40 11.07
N GLU A 178 -12.63 -6.24 10.08
CA GLU A 178 -13.01 -7.63 10.29
C GLU A 178 -11.81 -8.57 10.13
N MET A 179 -11.63 -9.43 11.14
CA MET A 179 -10.67 -10.52 11.09
C MET A 179 -11.17 -11.59 10.12
N ILE A 180 -10.26 -12.08 9.27
CA ILE A 180 -10.56 -13.16 8.33
C ILE A 180 -10.78 -14.47 9.10
N PRO A 181 -11.89 -15.22 8.85
CA PRO A 181 -12.12 -16.51 9.50
C PRO A 181 -11.02 -17.53 9.17
N TYR A 182 -10.61 -18.31 10.19
CA TYR A 182 -9.63 -19.37 10.00
C TYR A 182 -10.21 -20.53 9.16
N ASN A 183 -9.44 -21.01 8.18
CA ASN A 183 -9.85 -22.08 7.25
C ASN A 183 -8.89 -23.29 7.21
N GLY A 184 -8.10 -23.50 8.26
CA GLY A 184 -7.31 -24.71 8.39
C GLY A 184 -6.12 -24.85 7.43
N LEU A 185 -5.51 -23.75 6.98
CA LEU A 185 -4.29 -23.79 6.17
C LEU A 185 -3.17 -24.52 6.95
N ARG A 186 -2.61 -25.60 6.37
CA ARG A 186 -1.52 -26.36 7.02
C ARG A 186 -0.20 -25.61 6.86
N LEU A 187 0.31 -25.10 7.96
CA LEU A 187 1.54 -24.32 8.04
C LEU A 187 2.47 -24.92 9.12
N PRO A 188 3.76 -24.62 9.07
CA PRO A 188 4.67 -24.93 10.18
C PRO A 188 4.15 -24.33 11.49
N GLU A 189 4.31 -25.03 12.58
CA GLU A 189 3.86 -24.61 13.92
C GLU A 189 4.52 -23.29 14.37
N LYS A 190 5.77 -23.07 13.96
CA LYS A 190 6.55 -21.89 14.35
C LYS A 190 7.19 -21.23 13.13
N TYR A 191 6.72 -20.05 12.77
CA TYR A 191 7.31 -19.29 11.66
C TYR A 191 7.24 -17.78 11.86
N ILE A 192 8.16 -17.10 11.19
CA ILE A 192 8.15 -15.66 10.97
C ILE A 192 7.52 -15.41 9.60
N LEU A 193 6.60 -14.45 9.52
CA LEU A 193 5.97 -14.04 8.27
C LEU A 193 6.66 -12.81 7.70
N TYR A 194 6.96 -12.84 6.40
CA TYR A 194 7.39 -11.70 5.61
C TYR A 194 6.41 -11.48 4.46
N VAL A 195 5.88 -10.26 4.32
CA VAL A 195 4.85 -9.94 3.32
C VAL A 195 5.35 -8.92 2.30
N GLY A 196 5.27 -9.26 1.02
CA GLY A 196 5.55 -8.36 -0.08
C GLY A 196 6.82 -8.68 -0.88
N ASP A 197 7.25 -7.72 -1.71
CA ASP A 197 8.47 -7.82 -2.52
C ASP A 197 9.72 -7.79 -1.61
N ARG A 198 10.82 -8.39 -2.06
CA ARG A 198 12.03 -8.63 -1.24
C ARG A 198 13.29 -7.93 -1.73
N HIS A 199 13.16 -6.97 -2.64
CA HIS A 199 14.34 -6.34 -3.25
C HIS A 199 14.55 -4.89 -2.76
N GLY A 200 15.79 -4.45 -2.83
CA GLY A 200 16.17 -3.06 -2.60
C GLY A 200 15.77 -2.56 -1.22
N TYR A 201 15.07 -1.45 -1.18
CA TYR A 201 14.64 -0.78 0.05
C TYR A 201 13.68 -1.61 0.93
N LYS A 202 13.15 -2.73 0.45
CA LYS A 202 12.40 -3.70 1.28
C LYS A 202 13.29 -4.46 2.26
N ASN A 203 14.59 -4.36 2.11
CA ASN A 203 15.62 -4.76 3.07
C ASN A 203 15.57 -6.24 3.52
N PHE A 204 15.14 -7.11 2.61
CA PHE A 204 15.02 -8.53 2.89
C PHE A 204 16.36 -9.18 3.25
N ALA A 205 17.47 -8.78 2.58
CA ALA A 205 18.77 -9.39 2.79
C ALA A 205 19.28 -9.20 4.22
N THR A 206 19.19 -7.99 4.77
CA THR A 206 19.61 -7.70 6.16
C THR A 206 18.75 -8.46 7.17
N PHE A 207 17.43 -8.52 6.92
CA PHE A 207 16.54 -9.35 7.73
C PHE A 207 16.90 -10.83 7.63
N PHE A 208 17.17 -11.35 6.42
CA PHE A 208 17.47 -12.75 6.22
C PHE A 208 18.74 -13.17 6.94
N GLU A 209 19.77 -12.33 7.00
CA GLU A 209 20.96 -12.57 7.82
C GLU A 209 20.60 -12.77 9.30
N ALA A 210 19.78 -11.88 9.86
CA ALA A 210 19.32 -11.99 11.25
C ALA A 210 18.46 -13.24 11.49
N PHE A 211 17.53 -13.54 10.57
CA PHE A 211 16.71 -14.75 10.60
C PHE A 211 17.56 -16.01 10.54
N SER A 212 18.53 -16.10 9.64
CA SER A 212 19.42 -17.26 9.47
C SER A 212 20.15 -17.60 10.78
N ARG A 213 20.69 -16.60 11.45
CA ARG A 213 21.36 -16.74 12.76
C ARG A 213 20.41 -17.30 13.83
N LEU A 214 19.15 -16.88 13.84
CA LEU A 214 18.15 -17.39 14.78
C LEU A 214 17.72 -18.81 14.41
N ALA A 215 17.46 -19.07 13.13
CA ALA A 215 17.02 -20.37 12.64
C ALA A 215 18.07 -21.47 12.81
N HIS A 216 19.36 -21.15 12.80
CA HIS A 216 20.41 -22.13 13.13
C HIS A 216 20.36 -22.57 14.60
N LYS A 217 19.93 -21.68 15.51
CA LYS A 217 19.77 -21.97 16.95
C LYS A 217 18.44 -22.65 17.28
N ASP A 218 17.38 -22.28 16.54
CA ASP A 218 16.03 -22.84 16.69
C ASP A 218 15.63 -23.63 15.45
N LYS A 219 15.77 -24.97 15.54
CA LYS A 219 15.52 -25.88 14.42
C LYS A 219 14.05 -25.97 14.00
N ALA A 220 13.12 -25.58 14.87
CA ALA A 220 11.68 -25.56 14.56
C ALA A 220 11.25 -24.28 13.83
N LEU A 221 12.11 -23.24 13.79
CA LEU A 221 11.74 -21.96 13.23
C LEU A 221 11.79 -21.99 11.70
N HIS A 222 10.70 -21.58 11.05
CA HIS A 222 10.54 -21.42 9.61
C HIS A 222 10.39 -19.95 9.23
N LEU A 223 10.57 -19.67 7.93
CA LEU A 223 10.26 -18.39 7.32
C LEU A 223 9.22 -18.61 6.21
N ILE A 224 8.11 -17.89 6.29
CA ILE A 224 7.12 -17.85 5.22
C ILE A 224 7.16 -16.47 4.58
N CYS A 225 7.32 -16.43 3.25
CA CYS A 225 7.30 -15.21 2.46
C CYS A 225 6.14 -15.23 1.49
N THR A 226 5.49 -14.08 1.31
CA THR A 226 4.52 -13.87 0.24
C THR A 226 5.12 -12.98 -0.87
N GLY A 227 4.28 -12.55 -1.82
CA GLY A 227 4.71 -11.65 -2.91
C GLY A 227 5.15 -12.41 -4.17
N LYS A 228 6.16 -11.86 -4.88
CA LYS A 228 6.67 -12.47 -6.12
C LYS A 228 7.41 -13.78 -5.85
N ALA A 229 7.39 -14.69 -6.83
CA ALA A 229 8.19 -15.91 -6.79
C ALA A 229 9.69 -15.62 -6.58
N TRP A 230 10.42 -16.62 -6.08
CA TRP A 230 11.84 -16.51 -5.82
C TRP A 230 12.66 -16.14 -7.07
N LYS A 231 13.62 -15.25 -6.89
CA LYS A 231 14.67 -15.00 -7.88
C LYS A 231 15.81 -15.99 -7.68
N LYS A 232 16.61 -16.23 -8.72
CA LYS A 232 17.80 -17.12 -8.66
C LYS A 232 18.76 -16.75 -7.52
N ALA A 233 18.97 -15.45 -7.30
CA ALA A 233 19.84 -14.99 -6.22
C ALA A 233 19.30 -15.31 -4.83
N GLU A 234 17.97 -15.27 -4.65
CA GLU A 234 17.33 -15.64 -3.38
C GLU A 234 17.43 -17.15 -3.12
N ILE A 235 17.19 -17.98 -4.16
CA ILE A 235 17.34 -19.44 -4.07
C ILE A 235 18.78 -19.77 -3.65
N LYS A 236 19.78 -19.19 -4.32
CA LYS A 236 21.18 -19.39 -3.95
C LYS A 236 21.47 -18.97 -2.51
N LEU A 237 20.96 -17.82 -2.07
CA LEU A 237 21.12 -17.35 -0.69
C LEU A 237 20.59 -18.38 0.33
N PHE A 238 19.44 -19.01 0.02
CA PHE A 238 18.85 -20.03 0.90
C PHE A 238 19.67 -21.32 0.91
N GLU A 239 20.16 -21.77 -0.24
CA GLU A 239 21.06 -22.92 -0.36
C GLU A 239 22.36 -22.70 0.38
N ASP A 240 23.03 -21.57 0.17
CA ASP A 240 24.29 -21.20 0.83
C ASP A 240 24.12 -21.10 2.37
N SER A 241 22.93 -20.75 2.85
CA SER A 241 22.61 -20.70 4.28
C SER A 241 22.27 -22.06 4.89
N GLY A 242 22.02 -23.11 4.10
CA GLY A 242 21.55 -24.40 4.57
C GLY A 242 20.12 -24.40 5.16
N LEU A 243 19.30 -23.41 4.78
CA LEU A 243 17.95 -23.23 5.32
C LEU A 243 16.83 -23.46 4.32
N SER A 244 17.14 -23.92 3.09
CA SER A 244 16.17 -24.06 2.01
C SER A 244 14.88 -24.81 2.42
N ASP A 245 15.00 -25.86 3.21
CA ASP A 245 13.85 -26.68 3.65
C ASP A 245 12.94 -25.97 4.67
N ARG A 246 13.40 -24.84 5.22
CA ARG A 246 12.67 -24.07 6.24
C ARG A 246 12.17 -22.71 5.72
N ILE A 247 12.30 -22.46 4.42
CA ILE A 247 11.88 -21.22 3.79
C ILE A 247 10.82 -21.53 2.75
N MET A 248 9.62 -20.99 2.94
CA MET A 248 8.46 -21.26 2.11
C MET A 248 7.99 -19.99 1.40
N HIS A 249 7.61 -20.14 0.12
CA HIS A 249 6.90 -19.09 -0.60
C HIS A 249 5.43 -19.48 -0.79
N ILE A 250 4.53 -18.63 -0.33
CA ILE A 250 3.09 -18.81 -0.49
C ILE A 250 2.52 -17.66 -1.29
N ARG A 251 1.91 -17.98 -2.41
CA ARG A 251 1.12 -17.01 -3.17
C ARG A 251 -0.27 -16.93 -2.57
N ALA A 252 -0.44 -16.02 -1.63
CA ALA A 252 -1.68 -15.84 -0.90
C ALA A 252 -2.60 -14.80 -1.56
N ASN A 253 -3.90 -15.07 -1.57
CA ASN A 253 -4.95 -14.06 -1.72
C ASN A 253 -5.19 -13.38 -0.35
N ASP A 254 -6.07 -12.37 -0.30
CA ASP A 254 -6.33 -11.62 0.94
C ASP A 254 -6.82 -12.52 2.09
N PHE A 255 -7.62 -13.55 1.77
CA PHE A 255 -8.12 -14.50 2.75
C PHE A 255 -7.01 -15.39 3.32
N GLU A 256 -6.19 -15.99 2.44
CA GLU A 256 -5.04 -16.79 2.84
C GLU A 256 -3.99 -15.96 3.58
N LEU A 257 -3.79 -14.70 3.19
CA LEU A 257 -2.89 -13.78 3.87
C LEU A 257 -3.32 -13.52 5.31
N GLY A 258 -4.62 -13.34 5.56
CA GLY A 258 -5.14 -13.23 6.92
C GLY A 258 -4.80 -14.45 7.79
N GLN A 259 -4.92 -15.66 7.23
CA GLN A 259 -4.55 -16.90 7.94
C GLN A 259 -3.05 -16.99 8.20
N LEU A 260 -2.21 -16.52 7.26
CA LEU A 260 -0.77 -16.44 7.47
C LEU A 260 -0.41 -15.50 8.62
N TYR A 261 -1.09 -14.37 8.77
CA TYR A 261 -0.91 -13.51 9.94
C TYR A 261 -1.35 -14.19 11.23
N GLN A 262 -2.53 -14.81 11.25
CA GLN A 262 -3.12 -15.42 12.47
C GLN A 262 -2.25 -16.51 13.10
N GLN A 263 -1.51 -17.26 12.30
CA GLN A 263 -0.69 -18.38 12.74
C GLN A 263 0.79 -18.00 12.90
N ALA A 264 1.21 -16.84 12.39
CA ALA A 264 2.60 -16.42 12.50
C ALA A 264 3.02 -16.15 13.95
N ARG A 265 4.23 -16.55 14.32
CA ARG A 265 4.83 -16.16 15.59
C ARG A 265 4.99 -14.65 15.69
N LEU A 266 5.36 -14.03 14.57
CA LEU A 266 5.40 -12.60 14.34
C LEU A 266 5.41 -12.30 12.84
N PHE A 267 4.99 -11.10 12.48
CA PHE A 267 5.24 -10.49 11.18
C PHE A 267 6.47 -9.56 11.29
N VAL A 268 7.39 -9.67 10.34
CA VAL A 268 8.55 -8.79 10.25
C VAL A 268 8.43 -7.84 9.07
N TYR A 269 8.72 -6.55 9.29
CA TYR A 269 8.64 -5.53 8.24
C TYR A 269 9.90 -4.66 8.25
N PRO A 270 10.98 -5.10 7.58
CA PRO A 270 12.30 -4.51 7.68
C PRO A 270 12.56 -3.37 6.70
N SER A 271 11.56 -2.91 5.95
CA SER A 271 11.70 -1.89 4.90
C SER A 271 12.39 -0.63 5.43
N LEU A 272 13.30 -0.07 4.62
CA LEU A 272 13.94 1.21 4.89
C LEU A 272 12.97 2.38 4.72
N TYR A 273 11.95 2.19 3.85
CA TYR A 273 10.95 3.20 3.57
C TYR A 273 9.64 2.56 3.09
N GLU A 274 8.54 3.13 3.54
CA GLU A 274 7.17 2.90 3.06
C GLU A 274 6.39 4.22 3.12
N GLY A 275 5.36 4.34 2.27
CA GLY A 275 4.47 5.50 2.35
C GLY A 275 3.52 5.44 3.53
N PHE A 276 3.07 4.22 3.95
CA PHE A 276 2.15 4.04 5.06
C PHE A 276 2.36 2.73 5.83
N GLY A 277 2.36 1.58 5.16
CA GLY A 277 2.54 0.29 5.83
C GLY A 277 1.23 -0.43 6.16
N ILE A 278 0.32 -0.55 5.20
CA ILE A 278 -0.93 -1.34 5.35
C ILE A 278 -0.70 -2.72 5.98
N PRO A 279 0.35 -3.50 5.65
CA PRO A 279 0.66 -4.77 6.28
C PRO A 279 0.74 -4.75 7.81
N ILE A 280 1.08 -3.61 8.43
CA ILE A 280 1.05 -3.44 9.89
C ILE A 280 -0.37 -3.57 10.42
N LEU A 281 -1.30 -2.87 9.77
CA LEU A 281 -2.71 -2.88 10.16
C LEU A 281 -3.36 -4.23 9.88
N GLU A 282 -2.97 -4.90 8.78
CA GLU A 282 -3.40 -6.28 8.49
C GLU A 282 -2.94 -7.27 9.57
N ALA A 283 -1.70 -7.14 10.03
CA ALA A 283 -1.16 -7.93 11.13
C ALA A 283 -1.97 -7.69 12.42
N TYR A 284 -2.27 -6.44 12.76
CA TYR A 284 -3.01 -6.11 13.98
C TYR A 284 -4.42 -6.69 14.00
N ILE A 285 -5.18 -6.58 12.92
CA ILE A 285 -6.52 -7.16 12.82
C ILE A 285 -6.49 -8.67 13.02
N ASN A 286 -5.44 -9.31 12.51
CA ASN A 286 -5.25 -10.75 12.59
C ASN A 286 -4.46 -11.17 13.85
N LYS A 287 -4.32 -10.30 14.86
CA LYS A 287 -3.66 -10.58 16.15
C LYS A 287 -2.21 -11.07 16.00
N CYS A 288 -1.51 -10.61 14.98
CA CYS A 288 -0.12 -10.93 14.74
C CYS A 288 0.79 -9.84 15.33
N PRO A 289 1.69 -10.15 16.26
CA PRO A 289 2.66 -9.17 16.75
C PRO A 289 3.64 -8.80 15.64
N VAL A 290 4.12 -7.56 15.66
CA VAL A 290 4.95 -7.02 14.58
C VAL A 290 6.33 -6.61 15.06
N ALA A 291 7.37 -7.00 14.31
CA ALA A 291 8.73 -6.49 14.42
C ALA A 291 8.98 -5.53 13.25
N LEU A 292 9.29 -4.27 13.54
CA LEU A 292 9.29 -3.18 12.57
C LEU A 292 10.62 -2.44 12.52
N SER A 293 10.98 -2.00 11.33
CA SER A 293 11.97 -0.92 11.17
C SER A 293 11.53 0.33 11.96
N ASN A 294 12.46 1.00 12.64
CA ASN A 294 12.22 2.27 13.32
C ASN A 294 12.29 3.48 12.36
N ALA A 295 12.16 3.25 11.06
CA ALA A 295 12.29 4.25 10.01
C ALA A 295 10.95 4.56 9.33
N SER A 296 10.96 5.61 8.50
CA SER A 296 9.83 6.02 7.65
C SER A 296 8.55 6.33 8.45
N CYS A 297 7.40 5.86 7.97
CA CYS A 297 6.09 6.04 8.59
C CYS A 297 5.78 5.02 9.70
N PHE A 298 6.63 4.04 9.97
CA PHE A 298 6.31 2.95 10.88
C PHE A 298 6.05 3.39 12.32
N PRO A 299 6.87 4.27 12.95
CA PRO A 299 6.55 4.79 14.27
C PRO A 299 5.24 5.59 14.32
N GLU A 300 4.91 6.28 13.23
CA GLU A 300 3.65 7.02 13.09
C GLU A 300 2.43 6.09 13.03
N VAL A 301 2.53 4.97 12.29
CA VAL A 301 1.44 4.02 12.11
C VAL A 301 1.31 3.08 13.30
N ALA A 302 2.39 2.50 13.77
CA ALA A 302 2.38 1.48 14.81
C ALA A 302 2.43 2.03 16.23
N ALA A 303 3.01 3.21 16.45
CA ALA A 303 3.22 3.78 17.79
C ALA A 303 3.83 2.75 18.76
N GLU A 304 3.24 2.53 19.94
CA GLU A 304 3.72 1.56 20.93
C GLU A 304 3.40 0.09 20.61
N ALA A 305 2.68 -0.17 19.50
CA ALA A 305 2.24 -1.52 19.15
C ALA A 305 3.28 -2.31 18.32
N GLY A 306 4.50 -1.84 18.19
CA GLY A 306 5.57 -2.49 17.45
C GLY A 306 6.81 -2.80 18.28
N GLU A 307 7.48 -3.89 17.98
CA GLU A 307 8.84 -4.17 18.44
C GLU A 307 9.81 -3.59 17.40
N TYR A 308 10.49 -2.50 17.75
CA TYR A 308 11.30 -1.74 16.79
C TYR A 308 12.76 -2.21 16.73
N PHE A 309 13.33 -2.11 15.54
CA PHE A 309 14.76 -2.34 15.30
C PHE A 309 15.35 -1.31 14.32
N GLN A 310 16.66 -1.15 14.35
CA GLN A 310 17.42 -0.41 13.35
C GLN A 310 17.55 -1.28 12.08
N PRO A 311 16.96 -0.87 10.94
CA PRO A 311 16.82 -1.75 9.78
C PRO A 311 18.14 -2.09 9.08
N GLU A 312 19.15 -1.25 9.19
CA GLU A 312 20.48 -1.48 8.60
C GLU A 312 21.42 -2.28 9.51
N ASN A 313 20.96 -2.64 10.72
CA ASN A 313 21.74 -3.38 11.71
C ASN A 313 21.16 -4.79 11.91
N PRO A 314 21.81 -5.85 11.36
CA PRO A 314 21.36 -7.24 11.51
C PRO A 314 21.26 -7.69 12.97
N ASP A 315 22.13 -7.19 13.87
CA ASP A 315 22.07 -7.52 15.30
C ASP A 315 20.82 -6.94 15.96
N SER A 316 20.44 -5.72 15.62
CA SER A 316 19.21 -5.10 16.10
C SER A 316 17.98 -5.90 15.65
N ILE A 317 17.93 -6.28 14.36
CA ILE A 317 16.86 -7.14 13.83
C ILE A 317 16.84 -8.49 14.55
N TYR A 318 18.01 -9.13 14.72
CA TYR A 318 18.14 -10.39 15.42
C TYR A 318 17.58 -10.33 16.85
N GLN A 319 17.92 -9.32 17.64
CA GLN A 319 17.44 -9.19 19.01
C GLN A 319 15.91 -9.02 19.06
N SER A 320 15.34 -8.19 18.19
CA SER A 320 13.89 -7.97 18.13
C SER A 320 13.12 -9.24 17.73
N ILE A 321 13.54 -9.94 16.66
CA ILE A 321 12.86 -11.19 16.26
C ILE A 321 13.07 -12.31 17.28
N LYS A 322 14.26 -12.40 17.91
CA LYS A 322 14.54 -13.37 18.98
C LYS A 322 13.62 -13.12 20.18
N ARG A 323 13.48 -11.86 20.62
CA ARG A 323 12.60 -11.49 21.73
C ARG A 323 11.17 -11.94 21.46
N LEU A 324 10.60 -11.59 20.30
CA LEU A 324 9.24 -11.98 19.94
C LEU A 324 9.08 -13.49 19.72
N CYS A 325 10.13 -14.22 19.34
CA CYS A 325 10.08 -15.68 19.24
C CYS A 325 10.04 -16.40 20.60
N SER A 326 10.59 -15.79 21.68
CA SER A 326 10.75 -16.42 22.99
C SER A 326 9.86 -15.85 24.11
N ASP A 327 9.45 -14.59 23.99
CA ASP A 327 8.72 -13.83 25.02
C ASP A 327 7.22 -13.79 24.69
N GLU A 328 6.43 -14.66 25.34
CA GLU A 328 4.98 -14.74 25.16
C GLU A 328 4.27 -13.49 25.70
N GLU A 329 4.70 -12.99 26.85
CA GLU A 329 4.09 -11.82 27.49
C GLU A 329 4.22 -10.60 26.59
N ARG A 330 5.44 -10.38 26.06
CA ARG A 330 5.68 -9.28 25.13
C ARG A 330 4.83 -9.38 23.85
N ARG A 331 4.62 -10.58 23.32
CA ARG A 331 3.72 -10.76 22.17
C ARG A 331 2.28 -10.40 22.50
N LEU A 332 1.78 -10.81 23.65
CA LEU A 332 0.41 -10.49 24.09
C LEU A 332 0.23 -8.99 24.31
N GLU A 333 1.22 -8.31 24.89
CA GLU A 333 1.23 -6.84 25.00
C GLU A 333 1.07 -6.17 23.62
N LEU A 334 1.91 -6.57 22.65
CA LEU A 334 1.88 -6.00 21.31
C LEU A 334 0.59 -6.32 20.54
N ILE A 335 0.03 -7.50 20.70
CA ILE A 335 -1.27 -7.87 20.14
C ILE A 335 -2.37 -6.94 20.68
N ASN A 336 -2.44 -6.74 21.99
CA ASN A 336 -3.45 -5.89 22.61
C ASN A 336 -3.28 -4.42 22.20
N ALA A 337 -2.05 -3.93 22.17
CA ALA A 337 -1.73 -2.59 21.68
C ALA A 337 -2.11 -2.42 20.20
N GLY A 338 -1.81 -3.43 19.35
CA GLY A 338 -2.15 -3.46 17.94
C GLY A 338 -3.66 -3.44 17.68
N LEU A 339 -4.43 -4.24 18.42
CA LEU A 339 -5.90 -4.25 18.35
C LEU A 339 -6.51 -2.90 18.75
N SER A 340 -5.92 -2.22 19.71
CA SER A 340 -6.34 -0.88 20.09
C SER A 340 -5.97 0.15 19.03
N ARG A 341 -4.76 0.04 18.49
CA ARG A 341 -4.21 0.96 17.49
C ARG A 341 -4.96 0.93 16.17
N VAL A 342 -5.28 -0.27 15.65
CA VAL A 342 -5.92 -0.44 14.33
C VAL A 342 -7.30 0.20 14.24
N ARG A 343 -8.02 0.35 15.36
CA ARG A 343 -9.34 1.00 15.41
C ARG A 343 -9.33 2.47 14.98
N LEU A 344 -8.17 3.11 14.99
CA LEU A 344 -7.99 4.50 14.55
C LEU A 344 -7.94 4.64 13.03
N PHE A 345 -7.81 3.53 12.29
CA PHE A 345 -7.61 3.51 10.84
C PHE A 345 -8.82 2.90 10.14
N THR A 346 -9.87 3.70 9.97
CA THR A 346 -11.11 3.27 9.31
C THR A 346 -11.27 3.95 7.95
N TRP A 347 -11.91 3.26 7.01
CA TRP A 347 -12.23 3.85 5.70
C TRP A 347 -13.25 4.98 5.83
N GLU A 348 -14.11 4.95 6.84
CA GLU A 348 -15.06 6.02 7.17
C GLU A 348 -14.32 7.32 7.51
N GLU A 349 -13.27 7.24 8.34
CA GLU A 349 -12.47 8.41 8.70
C GLU A 349 -11.63 8.91 7.51
N THR A 350 -11.07 7.99 6.71
CA THR A 350 -10.36 8.33 5.46
C THR A 350 -11.28 9.08 4.50
N ALA A 351 -12.50 8.59 4.29
CA ALA A 351 -13.48 9.20 3.40
C ALA A 351 -13.96 10.56 3.91
N LYS A 352 -14.26 10.67 5.21
CA LYS A 352 -14.66 11.91 5.86
C LYS A 352 -13.62 13.01 5.67
N LYS A 353 -12.35 12.74 6.02
CA LYS A 353 -11.25 13.71 5.85
C LYS A 353 -10.99 14.06 4.39
N THR A 354 -11.16 13.10 3.49
CA THR A 354 -11.05 13.35 2.05
C THR A 354 -12.15 14.30 1.58
N LEU A 355 -13.38 14.11 2.05
CA LEU A 355 -14.48 15.01 1.74
C LEU A 355 -14.25 16.42 2.29
N GLU A 356 -13.72 16.56 3.50
CA GLU A 356 -13.31 17.83 4.09
C GLU A 356 -12.23 18.53 3.22
N THR A 357 -11.28 17.78 2.67
CA THR A 357 -10.28 18.31 1.73
C THR A 357 -10.95 18.81 0.44
N TYR A 358 -11.91 18.09 -0.11
CA TYR A 358 -12.67 18.55 -1.28
C TYR A 358 -13.44 19.85 -0.99
N GLN A 359 -14.11 19.92 0.16
CA GLN A 359 -14.86 21.12 0.59
C GLN A 359 -13.96 22.35 0.72
N LYS A 360 -12.72 22.21 1.24
CA LYS A 360 -11.74 23.31 1.28
C LYS A 360 -11.39 23.86 -0.09
N VAL A 361 -11.56 23.08 -1.15
CA VAL A 361 -11.24 23.48 -2.52
C VAL A 361 -12.46 24.10 -3.20
N ILE A 362 -13.64 23.53 -3.01
CA ILE A 362 -14.89 23.98 -3.66
C ILE A 362 -15.36 25.32 -3.08
N ASN A 363 -15.15 25.53 -1.78
CA ASN A 363 -15.65 26.73 -1.05
C ASN A 363 -14.66 27.92 -1.13
N ARG A 364 -13.63 27.84 -1.95
CA ARG A 364 -12.71 28.96 -2.28
C ARG A 364 -13.22 29.74 -3.47
#